data_5e3846e7c2ffcf58311a5bfa86cb6fda
#
_entry.id   5e3846e7c2ffcf58311a5bfa86cb6fda
#
_cell.length_a   1.000
_cell.length_b   1.000
_cell.length_c   1.000
_cell.angle_alpha   90.00
_cell.angle_beta   90.00
_cell.angle_gamma   90.00
#
_symmetry.space_group_name_H-M   'P 1'
#
loop_
_entity.id
_entity.type
_entity.pdbx_description
1 polymer ?
#
loop_
_entity_poly.entity_id
_entity_poly.type
_entity_poly.pdbx_seq_one_letter_code
_entity_poly.pdbx_strand_id
1 'polypeptide(L)'
;REQGSIPMTAYPFWKSNSPNVMHIGTAGGWTKASTGFTFQKSMRKTKEVINFLKTGQDLNNMQQRNRFWFYDLLFLDVLSKHNKKGHMLFSLMFKKNKPERIFKFLD
;
A
#
# COMPACT_ATOMS: atom_id res chain seq x y z
N ARG A 1 4.94 -23.81 9.83
CA ARG A 1 3.84 -22.86 10.05
C ARG A 1 4.42 -21.56 10.58
N GLU A 2 4.27 -20.48 9.83
CA GLU A 2 4.71 -19.17 10.27
C GLU A 2 3.61 -18.50 11.10
N GLN A 3 4.02 -17.82 12.17
CA GLN A 3 3.15 -17.00 12.98
C GLN A 3 3.84 -15.69 13.30
N GLY A 4 3.16 -14.58 13.10
CA GLY A 4 3.74 -13.26 13.31
C GLY A 4 2.69 -12.16 13.29
N SER A 5 3.11 -10.93 13.59
CA SER A 5 2.27 -9.74 13.55
C SER A 5 2.81 -8.77 12.51
N ILE A 6 1.96 -8.33 11.60
CA ILE A 6 2.32 -7.32 10.59
C ILE A 6 1.68 -5.99 11.02
N PRO A 7 2.48 -4.96 11.28
CA PRO A 7 1.94 -3.66 11.68
C PRO A 7 1.22 -2.97 10.51
N MET A 8 0.06 -2.40 10.79
CA MET A 8 -0.64 -1.52 9.87
C MET A 8 0.02 -0.15 9.94
N THR A 9 0.91 0.13 9.01
CA THR A 9 1.69 1.37 8.99
C THR A 9 1.82 1.96 7.60
N ALA A 10 1.82 3.29 7.52
CA ALA A 10 2.09 4.05 6.31
C ALA A 10 3.54 4.59 6.28
N TYR A 11 4.45 4.01 7.06
CA TYR A 11 5.86 4.40 7.06
C TYR A 11 6.45 4.33 5.65
N PRO A 12 7.17 5.36 5.20
CA PRO A 12 7.75 5.41 3.86
C PRO A 12 9.01 4.56 3.76
N PHE A 13 8.87 3.24 3.69
CA PHE A 13 9.97 2.27 3.68
C PHE A 13 10.94 2.48 2.51
N TRP A 14 10.49 3.08 1.40
CA TRP A 14 11.36 3.41 0.25
C TRP A 14 12.51 4.36 0.61
N LYS A 15 12.41 5.09 1.71
CA LYS A 15 13.51 5.95 2.20
C LYS A 15 14.73 5.16 2.63
N SER A 16 14.58 3.87 2.91
CA SER A 16 15.68 2.96 3.23
C SER A 16 16.38 2.37 2.00
N ASN A 17 15.87 2.65 0.79
CA ASN A 17 16.52 2.22 -0.43
C ASN A 17 17.81 3.01 -0.68
N SER A 18 18.75 2.37 -1.37
CA SER A 18 19.99 2.98 -1.85
C SER A 18 20.06 2.87 -3.38
N PRO A 19 21.08 3.49 -4.06
CA PRO A 19 21.19 3.37 -5.52
C PRO A 19 21.23 1.93 -6.03
N ASN A 20 21.79 1.01 -5.27
CA ASN A 20 22.00 -0.38 -5.65
C ASN A 20 21.20 -1.40 -4.82
N VAL A 21 20.45 -0.95 -3.82
CA VAL A 21 19.66 -1.82 -2.92
C VAL A 21 18.26 -1.31 -2.83
N MET A 22 17.30 -2.16 -3.15
CA MET A 22 15.88 -1.87 -3.07
C MET A 22 15.16 -2.88 -2.18
N HIS A 23 14.41 -2.38 -1.22
CA HIS A 23 13.52 -3.22 -0.41
C HIS A 23 12.21 -3.47 -1.16
N ILE A 24 11.79 -4.72 -1.25
CA ILE A 24 10.58 -5.13 -1.95
C ILE A 24 9.56 -5.76 -1.00
N GLY A 25 8.35 -5.98 -1.48
CA GLY A 25 7.28 -6.59 -0.68
C GLY A 25 6.91 -5.75 0.54
N THR A 26 6.63 -6.39 1.65
CA THR A 26 6.26 -5.70 2.90
C THR A 26 7.39 -4.82 3.41
N ALA A 27 8.63 -5.27 3.33
CA ALA A 27 9.81 -4.48 3.72
C ALA A 27 10.01 -3.24 2.84
N GLY A 28 9.50 -3.25 1.61
CA GLY A 28 9.51 -2.11 0.68
C GLY A 28 8.26 -1.22 0.77
N GLY A 29 7.34 -1.51 1.67
CA GLY A 29 6.10 -0.76 1.82
C GLY A 29 5.08 -1.04 0.72
N TRP A 30 5.13 -2.22 0.10
CA TRP A 30 4.19 -2.58 -0.97
C TRP A 30 2.84 -3.06 -0.43
N THR A 31 2.78 -3.39 0.84
CA THR A 31 1.52 -3.72 1.52
C THR A 31 0.70 -2.45 1.74
N LYS A 32 -0.58 -2.52 1.45
CA LYS A 32 -1.48 -1.39 1.70
C LYS A 32 -1.69 -1.21 3.20
N ALA A 33 -1.38 -0.01 3.70
CA ALA A 33 -1.34 0.27 5.13
C ALA A 33 -2.69 0.07 5.82
N SER A 34 -3.80 0.40 5.16
CA SER A 34 -5.14 0.35 5.76
C SER A 34 -5.80 -1.03 5.71
N THR A 35 -5.45 -1.87 4.73
CA THR A 35 -6.15 -3.14 4.50
C THR A 35 -5.24 -4.37 4.55
N GLY A 36 -3.92 -4.19 4.50
CA GLY A 36 -2.97 -5.29 4.42
C GLY A 36 -2.90 -5.97 3.04
N PHE A 37 -3.63 -5.50 2.06
CA PHE A 37 -3.63 -6.09 0.72
C PHE A 37 -2.29 -5.84 0.02
N THR A 38 -1.71 -6.91 -0.51
CA THR A 38 -0.36 -6.87 -1.05
C THR A 38 -0.27 -7.44 -2.47
N PHE A 39 -1.09 -8.43 -2.80
CA PHE A 39 -0.90 -9.27 -4.00
C PHE A 39 -0.88 -8.47 -5.30
N GLN A 40 -1.96 -7.78 -5.64
CA GLN A 40 -2.04 -7.03 -6.90
C GLN A 40 -1.04 -5.87 -6.95
N LYS A 41 -0.84 -5.21 -5.81
CA LYS A 41 0.14 -4.14 -5.70
C LYS A 41 1.56 -4.65 -5.94
N SER A 42 1.89 -5.81 -5.39
CA SER A 42 3.19 -6.45 -5.61
C SER A 42 3.40 -6.85 -7.06
N MET A 43 2.39 -7.42 -7.70
CA MET A 43 2.47 -7.76 -9.13
C MET A 43 2.73 -6.54 -10.01
N ARG A 44 2.00 -5.46 -9.77
CA ARG A 44 2.17 -4.20 -10.50
C ARG A 44 3.53 -3.58 -10.24
N LYS A 45 3.93 -3.49 -8.98
CA LYS A 45 5.25 -2.97 -8.58
C LYS A 45 6.41 -3.77 -9.14
N THR A 46 6.30 -5.08 -9.19
CA THR A 46 7.32 -5.95 -9.80
C THR A 46 7.54 -5.60 -11.27
N LYS A 47 6.46 -5.41 -12.03
CA LYS A 47 6.56 -4.97 -13.43
C LYS A 47 7.22 -3.59 -13.56
N GLU A 48 6.86 -2.65 -12.70
CA GLU A 48 7.47 -1.31 -12.67
C GLU A 48 8.97 -1.39 -12.37
N VAL A 49 9.37 -2.21 -11.39
CA VAL A 49 10.78 -2.42 -11.02
C VAL A 49 11.57 -3.03 -12.17
N ILE A 50 11.05 -4.07 -12.81
CA ILE A 50 11.72 -4.71 -13.96
C ILE A 50 11.94 -3.70 -15.09
N ASN A 51 10.92 -2.93 -15.43
CA ASN A 51 11.02 -1.90 -16.47
C ASN A 51 12.02 -0.80 -16.09
N PHE A 52 12.04 -0.39 -14.83
CA PHE A 52 12.98 0.61 -14.31
C PHE A 52 14.44 0.11 -14.34
N LEU A 53 14.67 -1.14 -13.96
CA LEU A 53 16.00 -1.76 -14.03
C LEU A 53 16.57 -1.79 -15.46
N LYS A 54 15.71 -1.91 -16.47
CA LYS A 54 16.11 -1.86 -17.87
C LYS A 54 16.65 -0.49 -18.30
N THR A 55 16.30 0.58 -17.59
CA THR A 55 16.77 1.95 -17.88
C THR A 55 18.19 2.21 -17.39
N GLY A 56 18.72 1.39 -16.47
CA GLY A 56 20.05 1.57 -15.88
C GLY A 56 20.16 2.75 -14.90
N GLN A 57 19.07 3.36 -14.51
CA GLN A 57 19.07 4.46 -13.53
C GLN A 57 19.19 3.95 -12.09
N ASP A 58 19.58 4.85 -11.18
CA ASP A 58 19.62 4.56 -9.75
C ASP A 58 18.24 4.22 -9.20
N LEU A 59 18.17 3.19 -8.36
CA LEU A 59 16.91 2.76 -7.74
C LEU A 59 16.24 3.86 -6.90
N ASN A 60 17.01 4.81 -6.38
CA ASN A 60 16.49 5.98 -5.67
C ASN A 60 15.62 6.89 -6.55
N ASN A 61 15.81 6.89 -7.86
CA ASN A 61 15.07 7.72 -8.79
C ASN A 61 13.69 7.14 -9.14
N MET A 62 13.41 5.91 -8.74
CA MET A 62 12.12 5.29 -8.96
C MET A 62 11.05 5.95 -8.10
N GLN A 63 9.95 6.39 -8.74
CA GLN A 63 8.83 6.96 -8.02
C GLN A 63 8.10 5.90 -7.19
N GLN A 64 8.08 6.09 -5.87
CA GLN A 64 7.47 5.14 -4.93
C GLN A 64 6.09 5.59 -4.44
N ARG A 65 5.86 6.88 -4.45
CA ARG A 65 4.67 7.51 -3.87
C ARG A 65 3.67 7.90 -4.95
N ASN A 66 2.37 7.70 -4.69
CA ASN A 66 1.29 8.17 -5.54
C ASN A 66 0.13 8.72 -4.69
N ARG A 67 -0.91 9.27 -5.35
CA ARG A 67 -2.08 9.82 -4.68
C ARG A 67 -2.81 8.82 -3.78
N PHE A 68 -2.80 7.54 -4.12
CA PHE A 68 -3.48 6.50 -3.33
C PHE A 68 -2.81 6.27 -1.97
N TRP A 69 -1.49 6.50 -1.87
CA TRP A 69 -0.80 6.47 -0.59
C TRP A 69 -1.35 7.53 0.38
N PHE A 70 -1.63 8.73 -0.12
CA PHE A 70 -2.22 9.79 0.69
C PHE A 70 -3.64 9.45 1.15
N TYR A 71 -4.48 8.92 0.27
CA TYR A 71 -5.82 8.47 0.64
C TYR A 71 -5.79 7.30 1.64
N ASP A 72 -4.83 6.42 1.52
CA ASP A 72 -4.64 5.31 2.45
C ASP A 72 -4.26 5.82 3.85
N LEU A 73 -3.43 6.86 3.93
CA LEU A 73 -3.13 7.56 5.18
C LEU A 73 -4.37 8.13 5.85
N LEU A 74 -5.20 8.84 5.08
CA LEU A 74 -6.44 9.40 5.60
C LEU A 74 -7.38 8.31 6.11
N PHE A 75 -7.52 7.23 5.37
CA PHE A 75 -8.36 6.11 5.76
C PHE A 75 -7.86 5.43 7.04
N LEU A 76 -6.55 5.25 7.15
CA LEU A 76 -5.92 4.69 8.35
C LEU A 76 -6.13 5.61 9.57
N ASP A 77 -6.04 6.92 9.39
CA ASP A 77 -6.32 7.89 10.46
C ASP A 77 -7.76 7.82 10.95
N VAL A 78 -8.71 7.73 10.02
CA VAL A 78 -10.14 7.57 10.37
C VAL A 78 -10.38 6.25 11.12
N LEU A 79 -9.81 5.14 10.67
CA LEU A 79 -9.93 3.85 11.35
C LEU A 79 -9.30 3.89 12.75
N SER A 80 -8.17 4.55 12.91
CA SER A 80 -7.50 4.70 14.20
C SER A 80 -8.34 5.50 15.20
N LYS A 81 -8.90 6.63 14.76
CA LYS A 81 -9.70 7.52 15.62
C LYS A 81 -11.11 6.99 15.91
N HIS A 82 -11.68 6.24 14.98
CA HIS A 82 -13.06 5.78 15.03
C HIS A 82 -13.20 4.27 14.87
N ASN A 83 -12.28 3.49 15.44
CA ASN A 83 -12.24 2.05 15.29
C ASN A 83 -13.55 1.36 15.69
N LYS A 84 -14.22 1.84 16.74
CA LYS A 84 -15.54 1.34 17.18
C LYS A 84 -16.64 1.51 16.13
N LYS A 85 -16.47 2.45 15.20
CA LYS A 85 -17.40 2.75 14.10
C LYS A 85 -16.97 2.13 12.77
N GLY A 86 -15.90 1.32 12.77
CA GLY A 86 -15.35 0.71 11.55
C GLY A 86 -16.38 -0.10 10.78
N HIS A 87 -17.14 -0.93 11.47
CA HIS A 87 -18.24 -1.71 10.86
C HIS A 87 -19.27 -0.80 10.15
N MET A 88 -19.68 0.29 10.79
CA MET A 88 -20.64 1.22 10.22
C MET A 88 -20.07 1.96 9.00
N LEU A 89 -18.80 2.37 9.05
CA LEU A 89 -18.10 3.02 7.94
C LEU A 89 -18.01 2.09 6.72
N PHE A 90 -17.61 0.84 6.90
CA PHE A 90 -17.57 -0.14 5.83
C PHE A 90 -18.96 -0.43 5.26
N SER A 91 -19.98 -0.59 6.12
CA SER A 91 -21.34 -0.82 5.69
C SER A 91 -21.89 0.34 4.85
N LEU A 92 -21.65 1.58 5.26
CA LEU A 92 -22.04 2.78 4.51
C LEU A 92 -21.29 2.89 3.18
N MET A 93 -20.01 2.54 3.15
CA MET A 93 -19.20 2.55 1.95
C MET A 93 -19.76 1.59 0.90
N PHE A 94 -20.06 0.34 1.29
CA PHE A 94 -20.67 -0.66 0.40
C PHE A 94 -22.12 -0.31 0.00
N LYS A 95 -22.86 0.34 0.87
CA LYS A 95 -24.22 0.77 0.57
C LYS A 95 -24.29 1.91 -0.45
N LYS A 96 -23.35 2.86 -0.40
CA LYS A 96 -23.36 4.08 -1.21
C LYS A 96 -22.56 3.99 -2.51
N ASN A 97 -21.74 2.98 -2.67
CA ASN A 97 -20.84 2.84 -3.82
C ASN A 97 -20.99 1.48 -4.49
N LYS A 98 -20.70 1.44 -5.79
CA LYS A 98 -20.65 0.17 -6.52
C LYS A 98 -19.50 -0.69 -6.01
N PRO A 99 -19.68 -2.03 -5.88
CA PRO A 99 -18.65 -2.94 -5.38
C PRO A 99 -17.31 -2.82 -6.12
N GLU A 100 -17.35 -2.65 -7.45
CA GLU A 100 -16.12 -2.52 -8.25
C GLU A 100 -15.28 -1.32 -7.84
N ARG A 101 -15.91 -0.19 -7.49
CA ARG A 101 -15.19 1.00 -7.02
C ARG A 101 -14.56 0.78 -5.66
N ILE A 102 -15.27 0.06 -4.78
CA ILE A 102 -14.80 -0.26 -3.44
C ILE A 102 -13.61 -1.19 -3.52
N PHE A 103 -13.68 -2.26 -4.28
CA PHE A 103 -12.57 -3.20 -4.45
C PHE A 103 -11.36 -2.54 -5.10
N LYS A 104 -11.56 -1.64 -6.04
CA LYS A 104 -10.47 -0.85 -6.63
C LYS A 104 -9.79 0.07 -5.62
N PHE A 105 -10.55 0.62 -4.69
CA PHE A 105 -10.01 1.44 -3.60
C PHE A 105 -9.26 0.61 -2.55
N LEU A 106 -9.84 -0.53 -2.13
CA LEU A 106 -9.27 -1.41 -1.11
C LEU A 106 -8.01 -2.14 -1.59
N ASP A 107 -7.89 -2.35 -2.86
CA ASP A 107 -6.76 -2.97 -3.50
C ASP A 107 -5.67 -1.91 -3.83
#